data_f8ef7011d498729c510010207e61100a
#
_entry.id   f8ef7011d498729c510010207e61100a
#
_cell.length_a   1.000
_cell.length_b   1.000
_cell.length_c   1.000
_cell.angle_alpha   90.00
_cell.angle_beta   90.00
_cell.angle_gamma   90.00
#
_symmetry.space_group_name_H-M   'P 1'
#
loop_
_entity.id
_entity.type
_entity.pdbx_description
1 polymer ?
#
loop_
_entity_poly.entity_id
_entity_poly.type
_entity_poly.pdbx_seq_one_letter_code
_entity_poly.pdbx_strand_id
1 'polypeptide(L)'
;SDDDANDDAILYFTDSDRAMVDSLPEKLTTEQYVLVVTLLDKLERSEDFDGKDAYLRKLVSAKEQIAAVQAEIDSLNDDIKAELYPFDKITLKDRGKVNKIVKRYNALSEYDRAKIERWEDVVKTKTKLDNIVRAIVISVVLFVLAVGLTVFIIIRIRRRKMKKTLEMEELAAMYKDEDDEMR
;
A
#
# COMPACT_ATOMS: atom_id res chain seq x y z
N SER A 1 41.13 -27.78 -29.30
CA SER A 1 42.17 -26.87 -28.92
C SER A 1 42.17 -25.64 -29.80
N ASP A 2 41.11 -24.90 -29.97
CA ASP A 2 41.06 -23.63 -30.74
C ASP A 2 39.84 -22.76 -30.36
N ASP A 3 39.46 -22.79 -29.05
CA ASP A 3 38.30 -22.01 -28.60
C ASP A 3 38.63 -20.78 -27.72
N ASP A 4 39.92 -20.41 -27.55
CA ASP A 4 40.33 -19.32 -26.67
C ASP A 4 40.74 -18.02 -27.42
N ALA A 5 40.41 -17.86 -28.69
CA ALA A 5 41.00 -16.81 -29.53
C ALA A 5 40.08 -15.61 -29.85
N ASN A 6 39.04 -15.33 -29.06
CA ASN A 6 38.16 -14.18 -29.40
C ASN A 6 37.73 -13.28 -28.24
N ASP A 7 38.39 -13.33 -27.08
CA ASP A 7 37.99 -12.53 -25.95
C ASP A 7 38.63 -11.12 -25.88
N ASP A 8 39.66 -10.85 -26.72
CA ASP A 8 40.37 -9.57 -26.75
C ASP A 8 40.05 -8.69 -27.99
N ALA A 9 38.96 -8.96 -28.68
CA ALA A 9 38.58 -8.12 -29.80
C ALA A 9 38.18 -6.70 -29.33
N ILE A 10 38.91 -5.70 -29.79
CA ILE A 10 38.56 -4.29 -29.55
C ILE A 10 37.18 -4.02 -30.18
N LEU A 11 36.25 -3.57 -29.36
CA LEU A 11 34.90 -3.20 -29.77
C LEU A 11 34.83 -1.70 -30.00
N TYR A 12 34.07 -1.29 -31.03
CA TYR A 12 33.80 0.13 -31.26
C TYR A 12 32.49 0.53 -30.56
N PHE A 13 32.56 1.53 -29.71
CA PHE A 13 31.38 2.14 -29.11
C PHE A 13 30.81 3.18 -30.07
N THR A 14 29.76 2.81 -30.78
CA THR A 14 29.20 3.57 -31.89
C THR A 14 28.28 4.72 -31.45
N ASP A 15 27.93 5.61 -32.38
CA ASP A 15 26.93 6.66 -32.13
C ASP A 15 25.55 6.07 -31.79
N SER A 16 25.23 4.89 -32.35
CA SER A 16 24.01 4.16 -31.95
C SER A 16 24.04 3.70 -30.49
N ASP A 17 25.21 3.23 -30.01
CA ASP A 17 25.37 2.84 -28.60
C ASP A 17 25.24 4.06 -27.68
N ARG A 18 25.82 5.20 -28.04
CA ARG A 18 25.66 6.47 -27.32
C ARG A 18 24.21 6.89 -27.25
N ALA A 19 23.49 6.83 -28.37
CA ALA A 19 22.07 7.15 -28.40
C ALA A 19 21.23 6.21 -27.50
N MET A 20 21.57 4.91 -27.43
CA MET A 20 20.93 3.97 -26.53
C MET A 20 21.15 4.35 -25.05
N VAL A 21 22.38 4.71 -24.66
CA VAL A 21 22.67 5.19 -23.30
C VAL A 21 21.92 6.47 -22.99
N ASP A 22 21.81 7.39 -23.96
CA ASP A 22 21.13 8.66 -23.77
C ASP A 22 19.60 8.51 -23.70
N SER A 23 19.07 7.46 -24.29
CA SER A 23 17.64 7.11 -24.27
C SER A 23 17.22 6.30 -23.04
N LEU A 24 18.13 5.92 -22.15
CA LEU A 24 17.79 5.20 -20.93
C LEU A 24 16.79 6.02 -20.09
N PRO A 25 15.72 5.39 -19.59
CA PRO A 25 14.74 6.09 -18.77
C PRO A 25 15.35 6.56 -17.44
N GLU A 26 14.83 7.65 -16.91
CA GLU A 26 15.25 8.18 -15.59
C GLU A 26 15.03 7.14 -14.46
N LYS A 27 13.90 6.42 -14.52
CA LYS A 27 13.60 5.34 -13.60
C LYS A 27 13.83 4.01 -14.29
N LEU A 28 14.94 3.36 -13.94
CA LEU A 28 15.32 2.06 -14.45
C LEU A 28 14.55 0.91 -13.77
N THR A 29 14.36 -0.15 -14.53
CA THR A 29 13.75 -1.41 -14.09
C THR A 29 14.71 -2.56 -14.41
N THR A 30 14.44 -3.75 -13.93
CA THR A 30 15.25 -4.91 -14.27
C THR A 30 15.15 -5.33 -15.76
N GLU A 31 14.21 -4.75 -16.53
CA GLU A 31 14.08 -4.94 -17.97
C GLU A 31 15.32 -4.47 -18.73
N GLN A 32 15.91 -3.34 -18.30
CA GLN A 32 17.08 -2.75 -18.95
C GLN A 32 18.40 -3.43 -18.59
N TYR A 33 18.39 -4.45 -17.72
CA TYR A 33 19.62 -5.09 -17.23
C TYR A 33 20.54 -5.56 -18.34
N VAL A 34 20.00 -6.36 -19.28
CA VAL A 34 20.79 -6.92 -20.38
C VAL A 34 21.38 -5.82 -21.26
N LEU A 35 20.59 -4.81 -21.61
CA LEU A 35 21.04 -3.67 -22.42
C LEU A 35 22.18 -2.92 -21.71
N VAL A 36 22.01 -2.59 -20.43
CA VAL A 36 23.00 -1.83 -19.66
C VAL A 36 24.31 -2.61 -19.51
N VAL A 37 24.24 -3.91 -19.19
CA VAL A 37 25.45 -4.74 -19.04
C VAL A 37 26.16 -4.92 -20.37
N THR A 38 25.43 -5.13 -21.47
CA THR A 38 26.01 -5.27 -22.81
C THR A 38 26.70 -3.98 -23.26
N LEU A 39 26.05 -2.82 -23.04
CA LEU A 39 26.65 -1.53 -23.39
C LEU A 39 27.87 -1.21 -22.52
N LEU A 40 27.83 -1.59 -21.22
CA LEU A 40 28.96 -1.40 -20.31
C LEU A 40 30.17 -2.24 -20.73
N ASP A 41 30.00 -3.54 -20.99
CA ASP A 41 31.06 -4.43 -21.47
C ASP A 41 31.66 -3.91 -22.79
N LYS A 42 30.81 -3.51 -23.75
CA LYS A 42 31.24 -2.94 -25.00
C LYS A 42 32.03 -1.64 -24.83
N LEU A 43 31.60 -0.77 -23.91
CA LEU A 43 32.29 0.48 -23.62
C LEU A 43 33.64 0.26 -22.92
N GLU A 44 33.74 -0.67 -21.98
CA GLU A 44 34.99 -1.03 -21.31
C GLU A 44 36.05 -1.56 -22.28
N ARG A 45 35.62 -2.33 -23.27
CA ARG A 45 36.49 -2.93 -24.30
C ARG A 45 36.71 -2.02 -25.51
N SER A 46 36.11 -0.85 -25.57
CA SER A 46 36.29 0.10 -26.64
C SER A 46 37.56 0.93 -26.50
N GLU A 47 38.09 1.44 -27.65
CA GLU A 47 39.12 2.44 -27.64
C GLU A 47 38.70 3.71 -26.89
N ASP A 48 39.68 4.48 -26.43
CA ASP A 48 39.42 5.77 -25.80
C ASP A 48 38.88 6.79 -26.82
N PHE A 49 37.86 7.52 -26.37
CA PHE A 49 37.28 8.63 -27.13
C PHE A 49 36.85 9.76 -26.17
N ASP A 50 36.66 10.95 -26.69
CA ASP A 50 36.22 12.08 -25.88
C ASP A 50 34.83 11.84 -25.29
N GLY A 51 34.72 11.93 -23.94
CA GLY A 51 33.50 11.69 -23.20
C GLY A 51 33.25 10.24 -22.77
N LYS A 52 34.14 9.27 -23.03
CA LYS A 52 34.02 7.86 -22.61
C LYS A 52 33.71 7.73 -21.12
N ASP A 53 34.42 8.48 -20.29
CA ASP A 53 34.20 8.46 -18.82
C ASP A 53 32.80 8.90 -18.40
N ALA A 54 32.16 9.79 -19.14
CA ALA A 54 30.81 10.22 -18.85
C ALA A 54 29.80 9.10 -19.10
N TYR A 55 29.92 8.38 -20.22
CA TYR A 55 29.12 7.21 -20.54
C TYR A 55 29.37 6.07 -19.56
N LEU A 56 30.63 5.84 -19.16
CA LEU A 56 30.98 4.82 -18.18
C LEU A 56 30.28 5.08 -16.84
N ARG A 57 30.37 6.30 -16.30
CA ARG A 57 29.68 6.67 -15.06
C ARG A 57 28.17 6.49 -15.19
N LYS A 58 27.56 6.85 -16.32
CA LYS A 58 26.13 6.73 -16.56
C LYS A 58 25.69 5.26 -16.55
N LEU A 59 26.42 4.38 -17.23
CA LEU A 59 26.13 2.94 -17.31
C LEU A 59 26.38 2.23 -15.96
N VAL A 60 27.46 2.59 -15.24
CA VAL A 60 27.72 2.04 -13.90
C VAL A 60 26.61 2.44 -12.95
N SER A 61 26.22 3.72 -12.94
CA SER A 61 25.08 4.17 -12.12
C SER A 61 23.76 3.47 -12.50
N ALA A 62 23.53 3.27 -13.80
CA ALA A 62 22.36 2.53 -14.27
C ALA A 62 22.35 1.07 -13.77
N LYS A 63 23.48 0.38 -13.85
CA LYS A 63 23.66 -0.99 -13.35
C LYS A 63 23.41 -1.05 -11.84
N GLU A 64 23.91 -0.11 -11.05
CA GLU A 64 23.68 -0.03 -9.61
C GLU A 64 22.20 0.20 -9.27
N GLN A 65 21.52 1.08 -10.00
CA GLN A 65 20.08 1.29 -9.83
C GLN A 65 19.28 0.02 -10.11
N ILE A 66 19.59 -0.69 -11.19
CA ILE A 66 18.94 -1.95 -11.54
C ILE A 66 19.20 -3.02 -10.45
N ALA A 67 20.44 -3.10 -9.97
CA ALA A 67 20.79 -4.02 -8.88
C ALA A 67 20.00 -3.71 -7.59
N ALA A 68 19.79 -2.45 -7.28
CA ALA A 68 18.96 -2.03 -6.14
C ALA A 68 17.49 -2.45 -6.31
N VAL A 69 16.94 -2.34 -7.54
CA VAL A 69 15.58 -2.81 -7.84
C VAL A 69 15.50 -4.34 -7.70
N GLN A 70 16.48 -5.09 -8.19
CA GLN A 70 16.51 -6.54 -8.02
C GLN A 70 16.59 -6.94 -6.54
N ALA A 71 17.44 -6.27 -5.77
CA ALA A 71 17.55 -6.51 -4.33
C ALA A 71 16.22 -6.24 -3.59
N GLU A 72 15.46 -5.21 -4.02
CA GLU A 72 14.14 -4.93 -3.47
C GLU A 72 13.13 -6.03 -3.82
N ILE A 73 13.15 -6.57 -5.04
CA ILE A 73 12.31 -7.70 -5.45
C ILE A 73 12.61 -8.94 -4.60
N ASP A 74 13.88 -9.27 -4.44
CA ASP A 74 14.33 -10.44 -3.66
C ASP A 74 13.92 -10.27 -2.18
N SER A 75 14.18 -9.11 -1.59
CA SER A 75 13.77 -8.77 -0.22
C SER A 75 12.26 -8.82 -0.03
N LEU A 76 11.48 -8.38 -1.01
CA LEU A 76 10.02 -8.42 -0.93
C LEU A 76 9.48 -9.86 -0.99
N ASN A 77 10.07 -10.71 -1.83
CA ASN A 77 9.73 -12.13 -1.90
C ASN A 77 10.08 -12.86 -0.59
N ASP A 78 11.24 -12.55 -0.01
CA ASP A 78 11.67 -13.11 1.29
C ASP A 78 10.74 -12.66 2.43
N ASP A 79 10.35 -11.37 2.47
CA ASP A 79 9.44 -10.85 3.47
C ASP A 79 8.03 -11.48 3.35
N ILE A 80 7.51 -11.67 2.13
CA ILE A 80 6.25 -12.37 1.90
C ILE A 80 6.32 -13.78 2.49
N LYS A 81 7.41 -14.49 2.23
CA LYS A 81 7.62 -15.85 2.70
C LYS A 81 7.81 -15.93 4.22
N ALA A 82 8.57 -15.01 4.78
CA ALA A 82 8.90 -15.03 6.22
C ALA A 82 7.76 -14.48 7.09
N GLU A 83 7.06 -13.42 6.64
CA GLU A 83 6.09 -12.70 7.47
C GLU A 83 4.63 -13.12 7.23
N LEU A 84 4.30 -13.60 6.02
CA LEU A 84 2.91 -13.90 5.64
C LEU A 84 2.63 -15.40 5.46
N TYR A 85 3.65 -16.24 5.36
CA TYR A 85 3.43 -17.68 5.25
C TYR A 85 3.34 -18.35 6.64
N PRO A 86 2.37 -19.24 6.88
CA PRO A 86 1.24 -19.59 6.02
C PRO A 86 0.10 -18.56 6.09
N PHE A 87 -0.45 -18.18 4.93
CA PHE A 87 -1.44 -17.10 4.78
C PHE A 87 -2.76 -17.30 5.54
N ASP A 88 -3.14 -18.53 5.84
CA ASP A 88 -4.34 -18.88 6.60
C ASP A 88 -4.25 -18.47 8.09
N LYS A 89 -3.04 -18.32 8.61
CA LYS A 89 -2.79 -17.89 10.01
C LYS A 89 -2.72 -16.37 10.18
N ILE A 90 -2.74 -15.60 9.09
CA ILE A 90 -2.70 -14.15 9.15
C ILE A 90 -3.97 -13.58 9.80
N THR A 91 -3.77 -12.70 10.76
CA THR A 91 -4.81 -12.06 11.59
C THR A 91 -4.81 -10.55 11.43
N LEU A 92 -5.78 -9.86 12.04
CA LEU A 92 -5.83 -8.39 12.06
C LEU A 92 -4.58 -7.74 12.66
N LYS A 93 -3.85 -8.42 13.56
CA LYS A 93 -2.60 -7.92 14.13
C LYS A 93 -1.50 -7.78 13.08
N ASP A 94 -1.56 -8.60 12.04
CA ASP A 94 -0.57 -8.65 10.96
C ASP A 94 -0.91 -7.66 9.81
N ARG A 95 -2.04 -6.95 9.90
CA ARG A 95 -2.47 -5.99 8.88
C ARG A 95 -1.41 -4.95 8.52
N GLY A 96 -0.62 -4.51 9.51
CA GLY A 96 0.50 -3.59 9.29
C GLY A 96 1.57 -4.17 8.36
N LYS A 97 1.93 -5.45 8.54
CA LYS A 97 2.89 -6.15 7.69
C LYS A 97 2.36 -6.31 6.27
N VAL A 98 1.12 -6.75 6.11
CA VAL A 98 0.47 -6.87 4.80
C VAL A 98 0.46 -5.53 4.08
N ASN A 99 0.10 -4.44 4.75
CA ASN A 99 0.07 -3.10 4.15
C ASN A 99 1.47 -2.60 3.75
N LYS A 100 2.51 -2.89 4.55
CA LYS A 100 3.90 -2.57 4.21
C LYS A 100 4.34 -3.27 2.93
N ILE A 101 4.06 -4.57 2.81
CA ILE A 101 4.35 -5.37 1.61
C ILE A 101 3.61 -4.81 0.40
N VAL A 102 2.31 -4.52 0.52
CA VAL A 102 1.52 -3.93 -0.57
C VAL A 102 2.07 -2.56 -1.00
N LYS A 103 2.50 -1.73 -0.07
CA LYS A 103 3.11 -0.42 -0.38
C LYS A 103 4.40 -0.59 -1.19
N ARG A 104 5.27 -1.52 -0.80
CA ARG A 104 6.53 -1.81 -1.51
C ARG A 104 6.26 -2.35 -2.92
N TYR A 105 5.34 -3.31 -3.05
CA TYR A 105 4.90 -3.81 -4.34
C TYR A 105 4.41 -2.70 -5.28
N ASN A 106 3.58 -1.80 -4.77
CA ASN A 106 3.04 -0.69 -5.56
C ASN A 106 4.12 0.33 -5.99
N ALA A 107 5.27 0.36 -5.33
CA ALA A 107 6.40 1.21 -5.70
C ALA A 107 7.24 0.63 -6.84
N LEU A 108 7.13 -0.68 -7.10
CA LEU A 108 7.79 -1.33 -8.23
C LEU A 108 7.11 -0.96 -9.56
N SER A 109 7.88 -1.05 -10.66
CA SER A 109 7.34 -0.96 -12.01
C SER A 109 6.42 -2.14 -12.33
N GLU A 110 5.59 -2.01 -13.36
CA GLU A 110 4.73 -3.11 -13.80
C GLU A 110 5.55 -4.35 -14.18
N TYR A 111 6.67 -4.14 -14.88
CA TYR A 111 7.59 -5.21 -15.26
C TYR A 111 8.16 -5.95 -14.03
N ASP A 112 8.60 -5.20 -13.02
CA ASP A 112 9.21 -5.77 -11.81
C ASP A 112 8.19 -6.43 -10.89
N ARG A 113 6.94 -5.93 -10.87
CA ARG A 113 5.81 -6.55 -10.12
C ARG A 113 5.55 -7.98 -10.56
N ALA A 114 5.73 -8.29 -11.85
CA ALA A 114 5.54 -9.64 -12.38
C ALA A 114 6.52 -10.67 -11.78
N LYS A 115 7.60 -10.22 -11.13
CA LYS A 115 8.61 -11.05 -10.47
C LYS A 115 8.29 -11.35 -9.00
N ILE A 116 7.22 -10.76 -8.47
CA ILE A 116 6.82 -11.01 -7.08
C ILE A 116 6.03 -12.31 -6.99
N GLU A 117 6.57 -13.23 -6.22
CA GLU A 117 5.97 -14.54 -6.01
C GLU A 117 4.75 -14.46 -5.09
N ARG A 118 3.75 -15.31 -5.36
CA ARG A 118 2.55 -15.47 -4.52
C ARG A 118 1.75 -14.18 -4.26
N TRP A 119 1.86 -13.21 -5.17
CA TRP A 119 1.17 -11.95 -5.01
C TRP A 119 -0.36 -12.08 -4.89
N GLU A 120 -0.95 -13.04 -5.59
CA GLU A 120 -2.40 -13.32 -5.48
C GLU A 120 -2.82 -13.70 -4.05
N ASP A 121 -1.98 -14.46 -3.33
CA ASP A 121 -2.25 -14.83 -1.94
C ASP A 121 -2.17 -13.62 -1.01
N VAL A 122 -1.24 -12.71 -1.26
CA VAL A 122 -1.13 -11.42 -0.54
C VAL A 122 -2.40 -10.59 -0.76
N VAL A 123 -2.87 -10.47 -2.01
CA VAL A 123 -4.10 -9.73 -2.36
C VAL A 123 -5.32 -10.35 -1.67
N LYS A 124 -5.48 -11.67 -1.73
CA LYS A 124 -6.58 -12.39 -1.05
C LYS A 124 -6.56 -12.12 0.46
N THR A 125 -5.38 -12.20 1.08
CA THR A 125 -5.19 -11.95 2.51
C THR A 125 -5.54 -10.51 2.86
N LYS A 126 -5.05 -9.54 2.10
CA LYS A 126 -5.38 -8.13 2.28
C LYS A 126 -6.88 -7.88 2.19
N THR A 127 -7.55 -8.41 1.18
CA THR A 127 -8.99 -8.28 0.97
C THR A 127 -9.77 -8.86 2.16
N LYS A 128 -9.38 -10.04 2.65
CA LYS A 128 -9.97 -10.65 3.84
C LYS A 128 -9.85 -9.74 5.07
N LEU A 129 -8.67 -9.20 5.32
CA LEU A 129 -8.42 -8.30 6.45
C LEU A 129 -9.22 -7.00 6.34
N ASP A 130 -9.25 -6.39 5.17
CA ASP A 130 -10.00 -5.15 4.93
C ASP A 130 -11.52 -5.37 5.08
N ASN A 131 -12.06 -6.51 4.66
CA ASN A 131 -13.46 -6.87 4.88
C ASN A 131 -13.79 -7.06 6.37
N ILE A 132 -12.90 -7.67 7.15
CA ILE A 132 -13.08 -7.80 8.60
C ILE A 132 -13.10 -6.41 9.26
N VAL A 133 -12.16 -5.53 8.91
CA VAL A 133 -12.13 -4.16 9.44
C VAL A 133 -13.40 -3.41 9.07
N ARG A 134 -13.86 -3.51 7.84
CA ARG A 134 -15.11 -2.87 7.39
C ARG A 134 -16.31 -3.38 8.19
N ALA A 135 -16.40 -4.69 8.41
CA ALA A 135 -17.49 -5.27 9.20
C ALA A 135 -17.47 -4.77 10.66
N ILE A 136 -16.29 -4.66 11.27
CA ILE A 136 -16.13 -4.10 12.63
C ILE A 136 -16.59 -2.64 12.67
N VAL A 137 -16.15 -1.82 11.73
CA VAL A 137 -16.55 -0.39 11.67
C VAL A 137 -18.06 -0.25 11.52
N ILE A 138 -18.68 -1.02 10.62
CA ILE A 138 -20.14 -1.00 10.44
C ILE A 138 -20.84 -1.41 11.73
N SER A 139 -20.38 -2.46 12.40
CA SER A 139 -20.97 -2.93 13.67
C SER A 139 -20.89 -1.88 14.76
N VAL A 140 -19.76 -1.18 14.89
CA VAL A 140 -19.58 -0.09 15.87
C VAL A 140 -20.53 1.06 15.57
N VAL A 141 -20.65 1.47 14.30
CA VAL A 141 -21.57 2.55 13.90
C VAL A 141 -23.03 2.18 14.23
N LEU A 142 -23.46 0.98 13.89
CA LEU A 142 -24.81 0.49 14.19
C LEU A 142 -25.08 0.45 15.72
N PHE A 143 -24.10 0.02 16.49
CA PHE A 143 -24.20 0.00 17.96
C PHE A 143 -24.38 1.41 18.53
N VAL A 144 -23.59 2.37 18.10
CA VAL A 144 -23.69 3.79 18.53
C VAL A 144 -25.06 4.37 18.18
N LEU A 145 -25.57 4.09 16.98
CA LEU A 145 -26.90 4.53 16.55
C LEU A 145 -28.01 3.91 17.42
N ALA A 146 -27.93 2.62 17.73
CA ALA A 146 -28.89 1.93 18.60
C ALA A 146 -28.92 2.52 20.01
N VAL A 147 -27.75 2.77 20.60
CA VAL A 147 -27.63 3.41 21.93
C VAL A 147 -28.22 4.83 21.88
N GLY A 148 -27.90 5.63 20.88
CA GLY A 148 -28.45 6.99 20.70
C GLY A 148 -29.96 6.98 20.58
N LEU A 149 -30.55 6.07 19.81
CA LEU A 149 -31.99 5.92 19.69
C LEU A 149 -32.65 5.54 21.01
N THR A 150 -32.07 4.61 21.75
CA THR A 150 -32.56 4.19 23.06
C THR A 150 -32.58 5.35 24.04
N VAL A 151 -31.51 6.12 24.16
CA VAL A 151 -31.43 7.31 25.02
C VAL A 151 -32.48 8.35 24.59
N PHE A 152 -32.65 8.59 23.30
CA PHE A 152 -33.66 9.53 22.78
C PHE A 152 -35.08 9.10 23.17
N ILE A 153 -35.41 7.82 23.05
CA ILE A 153 -36.71 7.28 23.43
C ILE A 153 -36.95 7.48 24.93
N ILE A 154 -35.96 7.17 25.78
CA ILE A 154 -36.06 7.36 27.24
C ILE A 154 -36.32 8.82 27.61
N ILE A 155 -35.58 9.75 27.00
CA ILE A 155 -35.76 11.18 27.23
C ILE A 155 -37.17 11.61 26.80
N ARG A 156 -37.66 11.15 25.67
CA ARG A 156 -38.99 11.47 25.16
C ARG A 156 -40.09 10.95 26.06
N ILE A 157 -39.96 9.73 26.58
CA ILE A 157 -40.92 9.15 27.55
C ILE A 157 -40.92 9.95 28.87
N ARG A 158 -39.73 10.29 29.41
CA ARG A 158 -39.62 11.10 30.62
C ARG A 158 -40.27 12.46 30.47
N ARG A 159 -40.04 13.17 29.37
CA ARG A 159 -40.67 14.47 29.06
C ARG A 159 -42.20 14.37 28.99
N ARG A 160 -42.75 13.31 28.39
CA ARG A 160 -44.19 13.08 28.33
C ARG A 160 -44.80 12.82 29.73
N LYS A 161 -44.12 12.05 30.58
CA LYS A 161 -44.57 11.80 31.96
C LYS A 161 -44.56 13.09 32.78
N MET A 162 -43.51 13.90 32.69
CA MET A 162 -43.45 15.19 33.40
C MET A 162 -44.57 16.15 33.00
N LYS A 163 -44.89 16.25 31.69
CA LYS A 163 -46.03 17.09 31.25
C LYS A 163 -47.36 16.63 31.86
N LYS A 164 -47.64 15.31 31.87
CA LYS A 164 -48.87 14.79 32.45
C LYS A 164 -48.93 15.03 33.97
N THR A 165 -47.80 14.96 34.69
CA THR A 165 -47.77 15.25 36.13
C THR A 165 -48.06 16.71 36.40
N LEU A 166 -47.49 17.65 35.62
CA LEU A 166 -47.76 19.08 35.72
C LEU A 166 -49.24 19.40 35.43
N GLU A 167 -49.83 18.84 34.38
CA GLU A 167 -51.26 19.00 34.03
C GLU A 167 -52.17 18.49 35.16
N MET A 168 -51.81 17.36 35.80
CA MET A 168 -52.56 16.82 36.95
C MET A 168 -52.45 17.71 38.20
N GLU A 169 -51.25 18.27 38.47
CA GLU A 169 -51.05 19.22 39.58
C GLU A 169 -51.82 20.54 39.37
N GLU A 170 -51.84 21.08 38.17
CA GLU A 170 -52.64 22.26 37.84
C GLU A 170 -54.14 21.99 37.99
N LEU A 171 -54.65 20.87 37.51
CA LEU A 171 -56.03 20.47 37.72
C LEU A 171 -56.39 20.31 39.20
N ALA A 172 -55.52 19.66 39.98
CA ALA A 172 -55.72 19.47 41.45
C ALA A 172 -55.70 20.81 42.18
N ALA A 173 -54.89 21.77 41.79
CA ALA A 173 -54.88 23.13 42.36
C ALA A 173 -56.17 23.90 42.04
N MET A 174 -56.72 23.82 40.82
CA MET A 174 -57.98 24.46 40.43
C MET A 174 -59.16 23.91 41.22
N TYR A 175 -59.26 22.60 41.43
CA TYR A 175 -60.33 22.02 42.26
C TYR A 175 -60.24 22.41 43.73
N LYS A 176 -59.04 22.65 44.25
CA LYS A 176 -58.85 23.08 45.63
C LYS A 176 -59.28 24.52 45.83
N ASP A 177 -59.07 25.42 44.93
CA ASP A 177 -59.47 26.80 44.95
C ASP A 177 -61.03 26.94 44.88
N GLU A 178 -61.74 26.09 44.08
CA GLU A 178 -63.20 26.03 44.04
C GLU A 178 -63.82 25.58 45.32
N ASP A 179 -63.22 24.62 46.06
CA ASP A 179 -63.70 24.14 47.33
C ASP A 179 -63.55 25.19 48.51
N ASP A 180 -62.50 26.04 48.37
CA ASP A 180 -62.27 27.13 49.36
C ASP A 180 -63.17 28.35 49.13
N GLU A 181 -63.69 28.61 47.91
CA GLU A 181 -64.64 29.67 47.63
C GLU A 181 -66.09 29.31 48.01
N MET A 182 -66.40 28.03 48.14
CA MET A 182 -67.74 27.57 48.57
C MET A 182 -67.96 27.43 50.07
N ARG A 183 -67.00 27.80 50.91
CA ARG A 183 -67.09 27.79 52.40
C ARG A 183 -67.19 29.19 52.98
#